data_fb4983a4ee655911d27b2b2f35db1c94
#
_entry.id   fb4983a4ee655911d27b2b2f35db1c94
#
_cell.length_a   1.000
_cell.length_b   1.000
_cell.length_c   1.000
_cell.angle_alpha   90.00
_cell.angle_beta   90.00
_cell.angle_gamma   90.00
#
_symmetry.space_group_name_H-M   'P 1'
#
loop_
_entity.id
_entity.type
_entity.pdbx_description
1 polymer ?
#
loop_
_entity_poly.entity_id
_entity_poly.type
_entity_poly.pdbx_seq_one_letter_code
_entity_poly.pdbx_strand_id
1 'polypeptide(L)'
;MKIEDLKPQLVFKYFSEICKIPRGSGNEKQISDYLTREGKKLGLEVVQDEHYNVLIKKKATPGYENAPTVIIQGHMDMVCEKNKDTDHDFEKDPIKLRVEGNYLYATDTTLGADNGIAVAM
;
A
#
# COMPACT_ATOMS: atom_id res chain seq x y z
N MET A 1 -10.36 -17.27 -9.23
CA MET A 1 -10.49 -16.53 -7.95
C MET A 1 -10.04 -15.09 -8.17
N LYS A 2 -10.81 -14.15 -7.67
CA LYS A 2 -10.47 -12.73 -7.77
C LYS A 2 -9.81 -12.27 -6.48
N ILE A 3 -9.07 -11.15 -6.55
CA ILE A 3 -8.40 -10.60 -5.36
C ILE A 3 -9.39 -10.22 -4.25
N GLU A 4 -10.60 -9.83 -4.62
CA GLU A 4 -11.67 -9.48 -3.66
C GLU A 4 -12.14 -10.68 -2.81
N ASP A 5 -11.88 -11.92 -3.29
CA ASP A 5 -12.26 -13.14 -2.58
C ASP A 5 -11.20 -13.56 -1.53
N LEU A 6 -10.03 -12.94 -1.56
CA LEU A 6 -8.92 -13.32 -0.68
C LEU A 6 -9.15 -12.86 0.76
N LYS A 7 -8.56 -13.60 1.71
CA LYS A 7 -8.62 -13.31 3.15
C LYS A 7 -7.22 -13.03 3.69
N PRO A 8 -7.04 -12.05 4.58
CA PRO A 8 -8.03 -11.12 5.15
C PRO A 8 -8.54 -10.10 4.12
N GLN A 9 -9.84 -9.95 4.03
CA GLN A 9 -10.47 -9.18 2.95
C GLN A 9 -10.03 -7.71 2.91
N LEU A 10 -9.93 -7.05 4.06
CA LEU A 10 -9.52 -5.64 4.12
C LEU A 10 -8.07 -5.44 3.66
N VAL A 11 -7.17 -6.34 4.00
CA VAL A 11 -5.77 -6.25 3.57
C VAL A 11 -5.68 -6.32 2.05
N PHE A 12 -6.35 -7.27 1.43
CA PHE A 12 -6.31 -7.42 -0.03
C PHE A 12 -7.07 -6.32 -0.76
N LYS A 13 -8.12 -5.79 -0.14
CA LYS A 13 -8.79 -4.58 -0.64
C LYS A 13 -7.82 -3.40 -0.72
N TYR A 14 -7.15 -3.07 0.38
CA TYR A 14 -6.18 -1.98 0.41
C TYR A 14 -4.98 -2.25 -0.49
N PHE A 15 -4.48 -3.47 -0.51
CA PHE A 15 -3.39 -3.82 -1.42
C PHE A 15 -3.80 -3.62 -2.89
N SER A 16 -4.99 -4.05 -3.28
CA SER A 16 -5.52 -3.82 -4.62
C SER A 16 -5.62 -2.32 -4.95
N GLU A 17 -6.04 -1.51 -4.00
CA GLU A 17 -6.14 -0.05 -4.19
C GLU A 17 -4.76 0.59 -4.39
N ILE A 18 -3.77 0.26 -3.58
CA ILE A 18 -2.42 0.81 -3.74
C ILE A 18 -1.72 0.32 -5.00
N CYS A 19 -2.04 -0.87 -5.48
CA CYS A 19 -1.51 -1.38 -6.76
C CYS A 19 -2.03 -0.59 -7.97
N LYS A 20 -3.09 0.18 -7.83
CA LYS A 20 -3.60 1.09 -8.87
C LYS A 20 -2.85 2.41 -8.92
N ILE A 21 -2.07 2.71 -7.90
CA ILE A 21 -1.38 4.00 -7.74
C ILE A 21 0.07 3.83 -8.16
N PRO A 22 0.56 4.59 -9.16
CA PRO A 22 1.97 4.66 -9.46
C PRO A 22 2.76 5.10 -8.22
N ARG A 23 3.74 4.29 -7.82
CA ARG A 23 4.48 4.51 -6.57
C ARG A 23 5.93 4.03 -6.65
N GLY A 24 6.55 4.23 -7.80
CA GLY A 24 7.97 3.97 -7.95
C GLY A 24 8.80 4.84 -7.01
N SER A 25 9.99 4.35 -6.65
CA SER A 25 10.93 5.14 -5.83
C SER A 25 11.24 6.46 -6.52
N GLY A 26 11.10 7.57 -5.79
CA GLY A 26 11.18 8.93 -6.33
C GLY A 26 9.86 9.49 -6.87
N ASN A 27 8.78 8.70 -6.87
CA ASN A 27 7.45 9.10 -7.33
C ASN A 27 6.39 8.73 -6.27
N GLU A 28 6.58 9.19 -5.03
CA GLU A 28 5.77 8.77 -3.89
C GLU A 28 4.60 9.70 -3.58
N LYS A 29 4.47 10.82 -4.28
CA LYS A 29 3.45 11.83 -3.94
C LYS A 29 2.03 11.27 -3.95
N GLN A 30 1.67 10.52 -5.00
CA GLN A 30 0.31 10.00 -5.16
C GLN A 30 -0.06 8.98 -4.06
N ILE A 31 0.85 8.04 -3.76
CA ILE A 31 0.61 7.06 -2.70
C ILE A 31 0.60 7.72 -1.32
N SER A 32 1.47 8.69 -1.08
CA SER A 32 1.50 9.45 0.17
C SER A 32 0.20 10.22 0.38
N ASP A 33 -0.30 10.90 -0.65
CA ASP A 33 -1.58 11.62 -0.60
C ASP A 33 -2.75 10.65 -0.36
N TYR A 34 -2.73 9.48 -0.99
CA TYR A 34 -3.73 8.44 -0.77
C TYR A 34 -3.76 7.97 0.68
N LEU A 35 -2.59 7.63 1.26
CA LEU A 35 -2.49 7.18 2.65
C LEU A 35 -2.95 8.26 3.62
N THR A 36 -2.60 9.51 3.35
CA THR A 36 -3.04 10.67 4.14
C THR A 36 -4.57 10.78 4.13
N ARG A 37 -5.19 10.67 2.96
CA ARG A 37 -6.66 10.71 2.84
C ARG A 37 -7.32 9.55 3.56
N GLU A 38 -6.80 8.34 3.40
CA GLU A 38 -7.38 7.14 4.03
C GLU A 38 -7.30 7.23 5.57
N GLY A 39 -6.18 7.66 6.10
CA GLY A 39 -6.04 7.86 7.55
C GLY A 39 -7.04 8.89 8.09
N LYS A 40 -7.23 10.00 7.37
CA LYS A 40 -8.22 11.03 7.74
C LYS A 40 -9.66 10.52 7.63
N LYS A 41 -9.98 9.75 6.60
CA LYS A 41 -11.31 9.12 6.44
C LYS A 41 -11.65 8.19 7.60
N LEU A 42 -10.65 7.52 8.17
CA LEU A 42 -10.82 6.66 9.34
C LEU A 42 -10.91 7.46 10.66
N GLY A 43 -10.85 8.78 10.61
CA GLY A 43 -10.91 9.64 11.78
C GLY A 43 -9.62 9.67 12.59
N LEU A 44 -8.50 9.27 12.01
CA LEU A 44 -7.21 9.21 12.67
C LEU A 44 -6.43 10.52 12.49
N GLU A 45 -5.53 10.80 13.42
CA GLU A 45 -4.59 11.91 13.30
C GLU A 45 -3.50 11.50 12.28
N VAL A 46 -3.28 12.32 11.26
CA VAL A 46 -2.33 12.05 10.19
C VAL A 46 -1.39 13.23 10.02
N VAL A 47 -0.10 12.93 9.91
CA VAL A 47 0.93 13.91 9.57
C VAL A 47 1.63 13.45 8.30
N GLN A 48 1.69 14.32 7.30
CA GLN A 48 2.47 14.12 6.08
C GLN A 48 3.58 15.17 6.05
N ASP A 49 4.83 14.74 5.89
CA ASP A 49 5.96 15.67 5.82
C ASP A 49 6.28 16.08 4.37
N GLU A 50 7.27 16.96 4.21
CA GLU A 50 7.71 17.46 2.91
C GLU A 50 8.39 16.41 2.02
N HIS A 51 8.78 15.28 2.60
CA HIS A 51 9.37 14.13 1.89
C HIS A 51 8.36 13.03 1.61
N TYR A 52 7.07 13.32 1.82
CA TYR A 52 5.95 12.39 1.63
C TYR A 52 5.92 11.21 2.61
N ASN A 53 6.65 11.28 3.72
CA ASN A 53 6.45 10.35 4.82
C ASN A 53 5.08 10.59 5.45
N VAL A 54 4.40 9.53 5.82
CA VAL A 54 3.07 9.60 6.44
C VAL A 54 3.11 8.93 7.81
N LEU A 55 2.71 9.66 8.83
CA LEU A 55 2.56 9.15 10.19
C LEU A 55 1.07 9.17 10.54
N ILE A 56 0.53 8.00 10.86
CA ILE A 56 -0.85 7.85 11.29
C ILE A 56 -0.85 7.44 12.77
N LYS A 57 -1.55 8.22 13.59
CA LYS A 57 -1.62 7.98 15.04
C LYS A 57 -3.00 7.45 15.40
N LYS A 58 -3.02 6.30 16.03
CA LYS A 58 -4.22 5.71 16.61
C LYS A 58 -4.09 5.70 18.11
N LYS A 59 -5.10 6.25 18.80
CA LYS A 59 -5.16 6.23 20.26
C LYS A 59 -5.24 4.81 20.80
N ALA A 60 -4.77 4.62 22.04
CA ALA A 60 -4.90 3.35 22.73
C ALA A 60 -6.36 2.90 22.82
N THR A 61 -6.58 1.59 22.79
CA THR A 61 -7.85 0.98 23.09
C THR A 61 -8.22 1.30 24.56
N PRO A 62 -9.49 1.55 24.89
CA PRO A 62 -9.91 1.81 26.27
C PRO A 62 -9.39 0.76 27.23
N GLY A 63 -8.77 1.21 28.32
CA GLY A 63 -8.10 0.37 29.30
C GLY A 63 -6.60 0.15 29.07
N TYR A 64 -6.07 0.59 27.92
CA TYR A 64 -4.65 0.43 27.56
C TYR A 64 -3.90 1.75 27.41
N GLU A 65 -4.44 2.84 27.98
CA GLU A 65 -3.89 4.20 27.83
C GLU A 65 -2.48 4.33 28.36
N ASN A 66 -2.10 3.50 29.35
CA ASN A 66 -0.75 3.48 29.95
C ASN A 66 0.18 2.44 29.31
N ALA A 67 -0.27 1.69 28.31
CA ALA A 67 0.57 0.74 27.59
C ALA A 67 1.64 1.48 26.76
N PRO A 68 2.83 0.88 26.58
CA PRO A 68 3.84 1.46 25.72
C PRO A 68 3.33 1.66 24.28
N THR A 69 3.76 2.75 23.64
CA THR A 69 3.44 2.99 22.25
C THR A 69 4.11 1.94 21.34
N VAL A 70 3.35 1.40 20.40
CA VAL A 70 3.85 0.49 19.38
C VAL A 70 3.93 1.24 18.06
N ILE A 71 5.07 1.13 17.36
CA ILE A 71 5.27 1.71 16.04
C ILE A 71 5.32 0.56 15.04
N ILE A 72 4.43 0.63 14.02
CA ILE A 72 4.46 -0.28 12.88
C ILE A 72 4.96 0.54 11.69
N GLN A 73 6.03 0.08 11.05
CA GLN A 73 6.70 0.79 9.97
C GLN A 73 6.74 -0.05 8.70
N GLY A 74 6.54 0.60 7.56
CA GLY A 74 6.73 0.04 6.23
C GLY A 74 7.12 1.15 5.27
N HIS A 75 7.45 0.79 4.02
CA HIS A 75 7.68 1.77 2.97
C HIS A 75 6.60 1.68 1.89
N MET A 76 6.26 2.83 1.33
CA MET A 76 5.14 2.95 0.38
C MET A 76 5.56 2.81 -1.08
N ASP A 77 6.82 3.02 -1.40
CA ASP A 77 7.35 2.91 -2.75
C ASP A 77 7.63 1.46 -3.15
N MET A 78 7.85 1.25 -4.43
CA MET A 78 8.21 -0.05 -4.97
C MET A 78 9.28 0.08 -6.05
N VAL A 79 10.02 -1.00 -6.24
CA VAL A 79 10.91 -1.17 -7.39
C VAL A 79 10.07 -1.40 -8.64
N CYS A 80 10.36 -0.65 -9.69
CA CYS A 80 9.64 -0.71 -10.96
C CYS A 80 10.48 -1.42 -12.01
N GLU A 81 10.17 -2.68 -12.26
CA GLU A 81 10.77 -3.50 -13.30
C GLU A 81 9.70 -4.23 -14.08
N LYS A 82 9.94 -4.47 -15.36
CA LYS A 82 9.01 -5.18 -16.25
C LYS A 82 9.77 -6.10 -17.20
N ASN A 83 9.05 -7.07 -17.77
CA ASN A 83 9.59 -7.90 -18.84
C ASN A 83 9.91 -7.05 -20.07
N LYS A 84 10.92 -7.45 -20.82
CA LYS A 84 11.50 -6.65 -21.92
C LYS A 84 10.48 -6.17 -22.95
N ASP A 85 9.54 -7.01 -23.32
CA ASP A 85 8.55 -6.72 -24.37
C ASP A 85 7.19 -6.25 -23.82
N THR A 86 7.13 -5.88 -22.54
CA THR A 86 5.90 -5.46 -21.89
C THR A 86 5.66 -3.96 -22.10
N ASP A 87 4.48 -3.63 -22.59
CA ASP A 87 4.00 -2.25 -22.68
C ASP A 87 3.35 -1.86 -21.35
N HIS A 88 4.12 -1.18 -20.50
CA HIS A 88 3.68 -0.72 -19.20
C HIS A 88 4.40 0.57 -18.82
N ASP A 89 3.66 1.58 -18.44
CA ASP A 89 4.18 2.86 -17.95
C ASP A 89 3.98 2.95 -16.43
N PHE A 90 5.07 2.82 -15.67
CA PHE A 90 5.02 2.88 -14.20
C PHE A 90 4.62 4.24 -13.64
N GLU A 91 4.58 5.28 -14.44
CA GLU A 91 4.10 6.59 -14.01
C GLU A 91 2.59 6.75 -14.17
N LYS A 92 1.92 5.86 -14.91
CA LYS A 92 0.50 5.97 -15.26
C LYS A 92 -0.30 4.72 -15.01
N ASP A 93 0.27 3.55 -15.32
CA ASP A 93 -0.50 2.31 -15.38
C ASP A 93 -0.57 1.61 -14.02
N PRO A 94 -1.72 1.00 -13.69
CA PRO A 94 -1.84 0.17 -12.51
C PRO A 94 -1.08 -1.15 -12.68
N ILE A 95 -0.63 -1.74 -11.57
CA ILE A 95 -0.11 -3.10 -11.58
C ILE A 95 -1.27 -4.07 -11.84
N LYS A 96 -1.10 -4.90 -12.85
CA LYS A 96 -2.12 -5.89 -13.25
C LYS A 96 -2.00 -7.14 -12.38
N LEU A 97 -2.90 -7.27 -11.42
CA LEU A 97 -2.92 -8.37 -10.47
C LEU A 97 -3.64 -9.59 -11.03
N ARG A 98 -3.14 -10.78 -10.71
CA ARG A 98 -3.83 -12.04 -10.98
C ARG A 98 -3.61 -13.04 -9.84
N VAL A 99 -4.61 -13.86 -9.58
CA VAL A 99 -4.55 -14.91 -8.56
C VAL A 99 -4.48 -16.26 -9.26
N GLU A 100 -3.46 -17.06 -8.94
CA GLU A 100 -3.26 -18.39 -9.47
C GLU A 100 -2.97 -19.36 -8.31
N GLY A 101 -3.91 -20.27 -8.04
CA GLY A 101 -3.80 -21.16 -6.88
C GLY A 101 -3.72 -20.37 -5.57
N ASN A 102 -2.67 -20.56 -4.82
CA ASN A 102 -2.43 -19.89 -3.54
C ASN A 102 -1.52 -18.65 -3.64
N TYR A 103 -1.30 -18.15 -4.85
CA TYR A 103 -0.36 -17.05 -5.07
C TYR A 103 -1.04 -15.86 -5.75
N LEU A 104 -0.61 -14.67 -5.36
CA LEU A 104 -0.95 -13.42 -6.02
C LEU A 104 0.26 -12.93 -6.81
N TYR A 105 0.05 -12.68 -8.09
CA TYR A 105 1.09 -12.22 -9.02
C TYR A 105 0.77 -10.86 -9.61
N ALA A 106 1.80 -10.14 -10.02
CA ALA A 106 1.69 -9.13 -11.06
C ALA A 106 1.91 -9.77 -12.43
N THR A 107 1.29 -9.21 -13.45
CA THR A 107 1.46 -9.66 -14.83
C THR A 107 2.54 -8.84 -15.51
N ASP A 108 3.65 -9.50 -15.83
CA ASP A 108 4.80 -8.95 -16.57
C ASP A 108 5.55 -7.79 -15.91
N THR A 109 5.24 -7.48 -14.67
CA THR A 109 5.91 -6.43 -13.89
C THR A 109 6.26 -6.92 -12.49
N THR A 110 7.04 -6.12 -11.74
CA THR A 110 7.16 -6.28 -10.29
C THR A 110 5.79 -6.10 -9.63
N LEU A 111 5.58 -6.77 -8.51
CA LEU A 111 4.31 -6.74 -7.76
C LEU A 111 4.22 -5.59 -6.76
N GLY A 112 5.33 -5.26 -6.13
CA GLY A 112 5.36 -4.23 -5.08
C GLY A 112 4.78 -4.68 -3.74
N ALA A 113 4.68 -5.99 -3.49
CA ALA A 113 4.27 -6.50 -2.19
C ALA A 113 5.29 -6.19 -1.09
N ASP A 114 6.54 -6.05 -1.46
CA ASP A 114 7.60 -5.48 -0.64
C ASP A 114 7.65 -3.96 -0.89
N ASN A 115 7.12 -3.13 -0.05
CA ASN A 115 6.49 -3.41 1.24
C ASN A 115 4.97 -3.06 1.24
N GLY A 116 4.34 -3.07 0.06
CA GLY A 116 2.93 -2.68 -0.09
C GLY A 116 1.96 -3.53 0.73
N ILE A 117 2.30 -4.80 0.98
CA ILE A 117 1.41 -5.63 1.80
C ILE A 117 1.43 -5.19 3.27
N ALA A 118 2.58 -4.77 3.79
CA ALA A 118 2.67 -4.22 5.14
C ALA A 118 1.92 -2.88 5.27
N VAL A 119 1.97 -2.06 4.21
CA VAL A 119 1.21 -0.80 4.17
C VAL A 119 -0.30 -1.07 4.17
N ALA A 120 -0.74 -2.14 3.51
CA ALA A 120 -2.16 -2.52 3.45
C ALA A 120 -2.69 -3.13 4.76
N MET A 121 -1.80 -3.66 5.59
CA MET A 121 -2.15 -4.27 6.89
C MET A 121 -2.50 -3.21 7.93
#